data_fc51380b1edfd4c28a5f45cfc866b287
#
_entry.id   fc51380b1edfd4c28a5f45cfc866b287
#
_cell.length_a   1.000
_cell.length_b   1.000
_cell.length_c   1.000
_cell.angle_alpha   90.00
_cell.angle_beta   90.00
_cell.angle_gamma   90.00
#
_symmetry.space_group_name_H-M   'P 1'
#
loop_
_entity.id
_entity.type
_entity.pdbx_description
1 polymer ?
#
loop_
_entity_poly.entity_id
_entity_poly.type
_entity_poly.pdbx_seq_one_letter_code
_entity_poly.pdbx_strand_id
1 'polypeptide(L)'
;SEGTSITIPVNLATQDNIGLEMLFSYSGINWLRLDGNANLFRAQTEGEYNGQNFDVDTYSWTGRLTSRFTFWDGADFQVRANHRAGRETQQGTRGAVTSLDLGFTKDLLNKNLTITFSVRDLFNSRKRIYERFGSDFYEDGEFQWRNRSASLTANYRINMKKQRGRSVRSSGDGEF
;
A
#
# COMPACT_ATOMS: atom_id res chain seq x y z
N SER A 1 -12.14 33.20 25.45
CA SER A 1 -13.13 32.82 24.40
C SER A 1 -12.67 31.49 23.84
N GLU A 2 -13.45 30.44 24.05
CA GLU A 2 -13.25 29.15 23.37
C GLU A 2 -13.47 29.38 21.88
N GLY A 3 -12.39 29.34 21.10
CA GLY A 3 -12.46 29.45 19.64
C GLY A 3 -13.04 28.18 19.03
N THR A 4 -14.17 28.28 18.35
CA THR A 4 -14.73 27.18 17.58
C THR A 4 -14.11 27.19 16.18
N SER A 5 -13.44 26.11 15.80
CA SER A 5 -12.95 25.92 14.42
C SER A 5 -14.03 25.23 13.59
N ILE A 6 -14.40 25.83 12.45
CA ILE A 6 -15.36 25.25 11.50
C ILE A 6 -14.61 24.93 10.21
N THR A 7 -14.66 23.67 9.78
CA THR A 7 -14.11 23.24 8.49
C THR A 7 -15.22 23.12 7.47
N ILE A 8 -15.15 23.89 6.41
CA ILE A 8 -16.14 23.88 5.32
C ILE A 8 -15.40 23.45 4.03
N PRO A 9 -15.91 22.46 3.29
CA PRO A 9 -15.38 22.13 1.98
C PRO A 9 -15.84 23.20 0.97
N VAL A 10 -14.87 23.82 0.29
CA VAL A 10 -15.15 24.79 -0.78
C VAL A 10 -14.37 24.39 -2.02
N ASN A 11 -14.94 24.64 -3.19
CA ASN A 11 -14.32 24.36 -4.48
C ASN A 11 -13.40 25.54 -4.83
N LEU A 12 -12.14 25.46 -4.43
CA LEU A 12 -11.22 26.57 -4.43
C LEU A 12 -10.30 26.64 -5.65
N ALA A 13 -9.97 25.47 -6.23
CA ALA A 13 -8.74 25.42 -7.00
C ALA A 13 -8.80 24.42 -8.16
N THR A 14 -8.03 24.70 -9.19
CA THR A 14 -7.63 23.70 -10.18
C THR A 14 -6.35 23.03 -9.71
N GLN A 15 -6.28 21.72 -9.85
CA GLN A 15 -5.09 20.94 -9.54
C GLN A 15 -4.63 20.16 -10.77
N ASP A 16 -3.41 20.42 -11.20
CA ASP A 16 -2.73 19.69 -12.27
C ASP A 16 -1.69 18.76 -11.68
N ASN A 17 -1.71 17.49 -12.11
CA ASN A 17 -0.75 16.49 -11.69
C ASN A 17 -0.02 15.95 -12.90
N ILE A 18 1.31 16.09 -12.91
CA ILE A 18 2.20 15.53 -13.94
C ILE A 18 3.17 14.58 -13.24
N GLY A 19 3.29 13.37 -13.74
CA GLY A 19 4.16 12.39 -13.09
C GLY A 19 4.59 11.25 -13.98
N LEU A 20 5.48 10.43 -13.42
CA LEU A 20 6.00 9.21 -14.01
C LEU A 20 5.67 8.04 -13.09
N GLU A 21 4.98 7.04 -13.64
CA GLU A 21 4.74 5.77 -12.97
C GLU A 21 5.67 4.70 -13.55
N MET A 22 6.35 3.99 -12.67
CA MET A 22 7.24 2.88 -12.99
C MET A 22 6.74 1.62 -12.33
N LEU A 23 6.65 0.55 -13.11
CA LEU A 23 6.31 -0.79 -12.64
C LEU A 23 7.45 -1.72 -12.99
N PHE A 24 7.82 -2.61 -12.07
CA PHE A 24 8.79 -3.65 -12.36
C PHE A 24 8.41 -4.97 -11.70
N SER A 25 8.77 -6.05 -12.34
CA SER A 25 8.66 -7.40 -11.81
C SER A 25 9.88 -8.20 -12.22
N TYR A 26 10.45 -8.94 -11.27
CA TYR A 26 11.60 -9.79 -11.50
C TYR A 26 11.36 -11.16 -10.87
N SER A 27 11.59 -12.21 -11.68
CA SER A 27 11.45 -13.61 -11.27
C SER A 27 12.53 -14.51 -11.92
N GLY A 28 13.70 -13.94 -12.25
CA GLY A 28 14.78 -14.65 -12.91
C GLY A 28 15.52 -15.66 -12.03
N ILE A 29 15.28 -15.65 -10.72
CA ILE A 29 15.86 -16.56 -9.73
C ILE A 29 14.72 -17.34 -9.07
N ASN A 30 14.81 -18.67 -9.05
CA ASN A 30 13.74 -19.56 -8.59
C ASN A 30 13.30 -19.31 -7.13
N TRP A 31 14.19 -18.84 -6.29
CA TRP A 31 13.90 -18.57 -4.88
C TRP A 31 13.56 -17.11 -4.57
N LEU A 32 13.64 -16.20 -5.57
CA LEU A 32 13.41 -14.77 -5.39
C LEU A 32 12.44 -14.23 -6.43
N ARG A 33 11.38 -13.59 -5.96
CA ARG A 33 10.50 -12.76 -6.77
C ARG A 33 10.44 -11.36 -6.19
N LEU A 34 10.61 -10.36 -7.05
CA LEU A 34 10.48 -8.94 -6.72
C LEU A 34 9.36 -8.33 -7.56
N ASP A 35 8.44 -7.64 -6.93
CA ASP A 35 7.43 -6.85 -7.59
C ASP A 35 7.42 -5.45 -6.97
N GLY A 36 7.45 -4.42 -7.77
CA GLY A 36 7.51 -3.06 -7.28
C GLY A 36 6.86 -2.05 -8.18
N ASN A 37 6.50 -0.93 -7.57
CA ASN A 37 6.08 0.26 -8.29
C ASN A 37 6.63 1.51 -7.61
N ALA A 38 6.91 2.52 -8.42
CA ALA A 38 7.23 3.87 -7.96
C ALA A 38 6.43 4.87 -8.79
N ASN A 39 5.93 5.90 -8.15
CA ASN A 39 5.21 6.98 -8.78
C ASN A 39 5.82 8.30 -8.29
N LEU A 40 6.38 9.08 -9.21
CA LEU A 40 6.93 10.41 -8.98
C LEU A 40 6.00 11.42 -9.64
N PHE A 41 5.60 12.44 -8.93
CA PHE A 41 4.70 13.44 -9.50
C PHE A 41 4.96 14.83 -8.94
N ARG A 42 4.64 15.81 -9.77
CA ARG A 42 4.48 17.21 -9.40
C ARG A 42 2.99 17.50 -9.35
N ALA A 43 2.53 18.09 -8.28
CA ALA A 43 1.17 18.58 -8.12
C ALA A 43 1.21 20.10 -8.00
N GLN A 44 0.61 20.77 -8.95
CA GLN A 44 0.44 22.21 -8.96
C GLN A 44 -1.03 22.51 -8.68
N THR A 45 -1.28 23.29 -7.65
CA THR A 45 -2.62 23.71 -7.27
C THR A 45 -2.66 25.22 -7.33
N GLU A 46 -3.64 25.78 -8.03
CA GLU A 46 -3.86 27.22 -8.14
C GLU A 46 -5.26 27.54 -7.64
N GLY A 47 -5.38 28.47 -6.70
CA GLY A 47 -6.67 28.86 -6.18
C GLY A 47 -6.64 30.04 -5.24
N GLU A 48 -7.73 30.81 -5.25
CA GLU A 48 -7.92 31.98 -4.41
C GLU A 48 -9.27 31.89 -3.70
N TYR A 49 -9.31 32.26 -2.43
CA TYR A 49 -10.53 32.38 -1.66
C TYR A 49 -10.49 33.55 -0.69
N ASN A 50 -11.48 34.43 -0.76
CA ASN A 50 -11.56 35.63 0.07
C ASN A 50 -10.29 36.48 0.05
N GLY A 51 -9.63 36.59 -1.12
CA GLY A 51 -8.38 37.36 -1.28
C GLY A 51 -7.14 36.69 -0.70
N GLN A 52 -7.24 35.43 -0.26
CA GLN A 52 -6.10 34.59 0.12
C GLN A 52 -5.73 33.65 -1.00
N ASN A 53 -4.43 33.59 -1.32
CA ASN A 53 -3.88 32.70 -2.29
C ASN A 53 -3.51 31.35 -1.63
N PHE A 54 -3.92 30.25 -2.26
CA PHE A 54 -3.69 28.88 -1.83
C PHE A 54 -2.86 28.09 -2.86
N ASP A 55 -2.01 28.78 -3.61
CA ASP A 55 -1.16 28.13 -4.61
C ASP A 55 -0.12 27.25 -3.93
N VAL A 56 0.03 26.04 -4.45
CA VAL A 56 1.02 25.07 -3.98
C VAL A 56 1.62 24.37 -5.19
N ASP A 57 2.93 24.33 -5.24
CA ASP A 57 3.70 23.56 -6.21
C ASP A 57 4.60 22.57 -5.45
N THR A 58 4.25 21.30 -5.47
CA THR A 58 4.91 20.29 -4.67
C THR A 58 5.32 19.08 -5.49
N TYR A 59 6.50 18.56 -5.19
CA TYR A 59 6.97 17.28 -5.70
C TYR A 59 6.80 16.22 -4.63
N SER A 60 6.32 15.06 -5.03
CA SER A 60 6.18 13.94 -4.11
C SER A 60 6.39 12.62 -4.85
N TRP A 61 6.65 11.57 -4.10
CA TRP A 61 6.75 10.24 -4.65
C TRP A 61 6.21 9.18 -3.70
N THR A 62 5.75 8.09 -4.28
CA THR A 62 5.36 6.89 -3.56
C THR A 62 6.09 5.69 -4.12
N GLY A 63 6.41 4.73 -3.28
CA GLY A 63 7.05 3.50 -3.71
C GLY A 63 6.56 2.30 -2.92
N ARG A 64 6.46 1.18 -3.60
CA ARG A 64 6.19 -0.12 -2.99
C ARG A 64 7.14 -1.15 -3.57
N LEU A 65 7.72 -1.94 -2.70
CA LEU A 65 8.52 -3.11 -3.06
C LEU A 65 8.00 -4.31 -2.27
N THR A 66 7.68 -5.37 -2.99
CA THR A 66 7.34 -6.68 -2.42
C THR A 66 8.41 -7.67 -2.86
N SER A 67 9.09 -8.25 -1.89
CA SER A 67 10.08 -9.31 -2.11
C SER A 67 9.54 -10.61 -1.52
N ARG A 68 9.52 -11.66 -2.33
CA ARG A 68 9.15 -13.00 -1.89
C ARG A 68 10.34 -13.91 -2.05
N PHE A 69 10.68 -14.61 -0.98
CA PHE A 69 11.74 -15.59 -0.90
C PHE A 69 11.12 -16.96 -0.67
N THR A 70 11.34 -17.89 -1.57
CA THR A 70 10.88 -19.27 -1.44
C THR A 70 12.07 -20.12 -0.97
N PHE A 71 11.96 -20.67 0.24
CA PHE A 71 12.95 -21.55 0.82
C PHE A 71 12.33 -22.92 0.99
N TRP A 72 13.09 -23.97 0.81
CA TRP A 72 12.64 -25.35 1.02
C TRP A 72 11.26 -25.63 0.43
N ASP A 73 10.82 -26.84 0.46
CA ASP A 73 9.49 -27.19 -0.03
C ASP A 73 8.39 -26.58 0.87
N GLY A 74 7.58 -25.67 0.29
CA GLY A 74 6.44 -25.05 0.94
C GLY A 74 6.74 -23.99 2.02
N ALA A 75 7.91 -23.36 2.02
CA ALA A 75 8.23 -22.24 2.90
C ALA A 75 8.46 -20.96 2.10
N ASP A 76 7.65 -19.93 2.37
CA ASP A 76 7.75 -18.61 1.76
C ASP A 76 7.95 -17.54 2.83
N PHE A 77 8.87 -16.62 2.58
CA PHE A 77 9.05 -15.40 3.35
C PHE A 77 8.79 -14.19 2.45
N GLN A 78 7.95 -13.29 2.91
CA GLN A 78 7.62 -12.07 2.17
C GLN A 78 7.95 -10.83 2.99
N VAL A 79 8.59 -9.88 2.34
CA VAL A 79 8.83 -8.53 2.85
C VAL A 79 8.11 -7.55 1.94
N ARG A 80 7.33 -6.63 2.52
CA ARG A 80 6.70 -5.54 1.79
C ARG A 80 7.09 -4.23 2.42
N ALA A 81 7.84 -3.43 1.67
CA ALA A 81 8.17 -2.05 2.01
C ALA A 81 7.22 -1.11 1.27
N ASN A 82 6.72 -0.09 1.95
CA ASN A 82 5.96 1.00 1.34
C ASN A 82 6.56 2.32 1.83
N HIS A 83 6.69 3.25 0.91
CA HIS A 83 7.10 4.61 1.20
C HIS A 83 6.16 5.60 0.53
N ARG A 84 5.88 6.68 1.22
CA ARG A 84 5.23 7.87 0.69
C ARG A 84 5.99 9.07 1.21
N ALA A 85 6.53 9.87 0.31
CA ALA A 85 7.22 11.11 0.67
C ALA A 85 6.24 12.11 1.32
N GLY A 86 6.78 12.96 2.13
CA GLY A 86 6.06 14.14 2.62
C GLY A 86 5.74 15.08 1.45
N ARG A 87 4.77 15.95 1.65
CA ARG A 87 4.41 16.98 0.67
C ARG A 87 3.80 18.20 1.34
N GLU A 88 3.94 19.31 0.68
CA GLU A 88 3.20 20.52 1.00
C GLU A 88 1.74 20.40 0.57
N THR A 89 0.87 21.09 1.26
CA THR A 89 -0.56 21.22 1.01
C THR A 89 -0.93 22.70 1.10
N GLN A 90 -2.10 23.08 0.65
CA GLN A 90 -2.58 24.46 0.68
C GLN A 90 -2.56 25.12 2.07
N GLN A 91 -2.61 24.34 3.13
CA GLN A 91 -2.66 24.84 4.51
C GLN A 91 -1.62 24.18 5.41
N GLY A 92 -0.46 23.79 4.87
CA GLY A 92 0.60 23.21 5.71
C GLY A 92 1.33 22.05 5.05
N THR A 93 1.78 21.10 5.87
CA THR A 93 2.59 19.97 5.42
C THR A 93 1.99 18.63 5.82
N ARG A 94 2.33 17.61 5.07
CA ARG A 94 2.07 16.22 5.41
C ARG A 94 3.38 15.45 5.46
N GLY A 95 3.67 14.84 6.59
CA GLY A 95 4.88 14.06 6.83
C GLY A 95 5.00 12.82 5.94
N ALA A 96 6.23 12.39 5.73
CA ALA A 96 6.55 11.13 5.05
C ALA A 96 6.14 9.92 5.91
N VAL A 97 5.80 8.82 5.24
CA VAL A 97 5.46 7.54 5.89
C VAL A 97 6.22 6.42 5.21
N THR A 98 7.01 5.69 5.99
CA THR A 98 7.67 4.45 5.54
C THR A 98 7.22 3.31 6.41
N SER A 99 6.78 2.20 5.84
CA SER A 99 6.33 1.04 6.59
C SER A 99 6.83 -0.26 6.01
N LEU A 100 7.04 -1.25 6.88
CA LEU A 100 7.51 -2.59 6.55
C LEU A 100 6.55 -3.63 7.11
N ASP A 101 6.07 -4.52 6.24
CA ASP A 101 5.29 -5.70 6.61
C ASP A 101 6.10 -6.96 6.33
N LEU A 102 6.00 -7.93 7.22
CA LEU A 102 6.62 -9.24 7.08
C LEU A 102 5.57 -10.34 7.05
N GLY A 103 5.81 -11.36 6.27
CA GLY A 103 4.98 -12.57 6.22
C GLY A 103 5.86 -13.80 6.08
N PHE A 104 5.56 -14.83 6.86
CA PHE A 104 6.16 -16.14 6.73
C PHE A 104 5.05 -17.18 6.63
N THR A 105 5.13 -18.03 5.61
CA THR A 105 4.15 -19.11 5.38
C THR A 105 4.88 -20.42 5.22
N LYS A 106 4.39 -21.48 5.86
CA LYS A 106 4.91 -22.83 5.73
C LYS A 106 3.77 -23.81 5.55
N ASP A 107 3.88 -24.63 4.51
CA ASP A 107 3.03 -25.78 4.31
C ASP A 107 3.60 -26.99 5.07
N LEU A 108 2.72 -27.70 5.77
CA LEU A 108 2.98 -28.88 6.59
C LEU A 108 1.98 -30.00 6.23
N LEU A 109 2.22 -31.21 6.72
CA LEU A 109 1.33 -32.36 6.56
C LEU A 109 0.92 -32.59 5.09
N ASN A 110 1.90 -32.68 4.19
CA ASN A 110 1.67 -32.83 2.74
C ASN A 110 0.74 -31.75 2.17
N LYS A 111 0.93 -30.50 2.57
CA LYS A 111 0.13 -29.31 2.18
C LYS A 111 -1.30 -29.30 2.71
N ASN A 112 -1.63 -30.17 3.68
CA ASN A 112 -2.93 -30.16 4.33
C ASN A 112 -3.02 -29.09 5.45
N LEU A 113 -1.91 -28.68 6.02
CA LEU A 113 -1.84 -27.62 7.02
C LEU A 113 -0.91 -26.50 6.53
N THR A 114 -1.43 -25.29 6.48
CA THR A 114 -0.65 -24.08 6.19
C THR A 114 -0.61 -23.22 7.45
N ILE A 115 0.58 -22.91 7.90
CA ILE A 115 0.84 -21.96 9.00
C ILE A 115 1.32 -20.65 8.39
N THR A 116 0.70 -19.55 8.77
CA THR A 116 1.11 -18.20 8.35
C THR A 116 1.35 -17.32 9.56
N PHE A 117 2.54 -16.79 9.70
CA PHE A 117 2.89 -15.74 10.65
C PHE A 117 3.05 -14.42 9.89
N SER A 118 2.43 -13.35 10.37
CA SER A 118 2.58 -12.03 9.75
C SER A 118 2.74 -10.92 10.78
N VAL A 119 3.58 -9.95 10.44
CA VAL A 119 3.77 -8.70 11.20
C VAL A 119 3.46 -7.55 10.27
N ARG A 120 2.46 -6.75 10.64
CA ARG A 120 2.11 -5.52 9.95
C ARG A 120 2.78 -4.35 10.65
N ASP A 121 3.36 -3.45 9.83
CA ASP A 121 3.98 -2.22 10.30
C ASP A 121 5.03 -2.47 11.40
N LEU A 122 6.07 -3.21 11.03
CA LEU A 122 7.14 -3.67 11.94
C LEU A 122 7.69 -2.54 12.82
N PHE A 123 7.83 -1.34 12.26
CA PHE A 123 8.38 -0.18 12.94
C PHE A 123 7.33 0.70 13.63
N ASN A 124 6.04 0.34 13.55
CA ASN A 124 4.91 1.14 14.06
C ASN A 124 4.91 2.58 13.51
N SER A 125 5.22 2.72 12.23
CA SER A 125 5.51 3.99 11.55
C SER A 125 4.38 4.47 10.64
N ARG A 126 3.26 3.72 10.50
CA ARG A 126 2.09 4.13 9.71
C ARG A 126 1.26 5.17 10.45
N LYS A 127 1.87 6.32 10.63
CA LYS A 127 1.27 7.48 11.27
C LYS A 127 1.04 8.57 10.24
N ARG A 128 -0.05 9.29 10.36
CA ARG A 128 -0.28 10.52 9.62
C ARG A 128 0.20 11.66 10.48
N ILE A 129 1.34 12.24 10.11
CA ILE A 129 1.87 13.45 10.72
C ILE A 129 1.46 14.60 9.80
N TYR A 130 0.91 15.65 10.37
CA TYR A 130 0.51 16.84 9.62
C TYR A 130 0.71 18.08 10.44
N GLU A 131 1.02 19.14 9.77
CA GLU A 131 1.00 20.50 10.26
C GLU A 131 0.03 21.29 9.42
N ARG A 132 -0.78 22.11 10.03
CA ARG A 132 -1.71 23.00 9.37
C ARG A 132 -1.59 24.38 9.96
N PHE A 133 -1.65 25.37 9.11
CA PHE A 133 -1.63 26.76 9.53
C PHE A 133 -2.62 27.57 8.69
N GLY A 134 -3.18 28.56 9.28
CA GLY A 134 -4.02 29.57 8.67
C GLY A 134 -3.67 30.94 9.25
N SER A 135 -4.45 31.98 8.91
CA SER A 135 -4.23 33.33 9.43
C SER A 135 -4.24 33.40 10.95
N ASP A 136 -5.05 32.58 11.60
CA ASP A 136 -5.37 32.69 13.03
C ASP A 136 -5.17 31.39 13.80
N PHE A 137 -4.63 30.33 13.19
CA PHE A 137 -4.41 29.05 13.83
C PHE A 137 -3.15 28.34 13.35
N TYR A 138 -2.59 27.55 14.25
CA TYR A 138 -1.58 26.53 13.97
C TYR A 138 -2.03 25.24 14.65
N GLU A 139 -2.00 24.14 13.89
CA GLU A 139 -2.33 22.81 14.37
C GLU A 139 -1.26 21.84 13.89
N ASP A 140 -0.65 21.13 14.80
CA ASP A 140 0.17 19.96 14.52
C ASP A 140 -0.49 18.71 15.09
N GLY A 141 -0.35 17.61 14.41
CA GLY A 141 -1.00 16.38 14.85
C GLY A 141 -0.38 15.12 14.30
N GLU A 142 -0.53 14.07 15.09
CA GLU A 142 -0.22 12.71 14.73
C GLU A 142 -1.46 11.85 14.87
N PHE A 143 -1.83 11.15 13.83
CA PHE A 143 -2.95 10.23 13.82
C PHE A 143 -2.52 8.85 13.35
N GLN A 144 -2.77 7.83 14.17
CA GLN A 144 -2.49 6.44 13.85
C GLN A 144 -3.79 5.62 13.84
N TRP A 145 -4.22 5.20 12.65
CA TRP A 145 -5.45 4.41 12.50
C TRP A 145 -5.31 2.99 13.08
N ARG A 146 -4.16 2.37 12.92
CA ARG A 146 -3.87 1.01 13.41
C ARG A 146 -2.44 0.92 13.87
N ASN A 147 -2.25 0.38 15.05
CA ASN A 147 -0.94 0.06 15.60
C ASN A 147 -0.32 -1.16 14.89
N ARG A 148 0.98 -1.34 15.13
CA ARG A 148 1.67 -2.58 14.78
C ARG A 148 0.89 -3.78 15.29
N SER A 149 0.79 -4.81 14.46
CA SER A 149 0.11 -6.05 14.82
C SER A 149 0.87 -7.26 14.30
N ALA A 150 0.86 -8.32 15.08
CA ALA A 150 1.31 -9.64 14.67
C ALA A 150 0.14 -10.61 14.70
N SER A 151 0.10 -11.53 13.74
CA SER A 151 -0.91 -12.58 13.70
C SER A 151 -0.31 -13.92 13.32
N LEU A 152 -0.86 -14.99 13.88
CA LEU A 152 -0.56 -16.37 13.54
C LEU A 152 -1.85 -17.04 13.09
N THR A 153 -1.83 -17.61 11.91
CA THR A 153 -2.98 -18.28 11.31
C THR A 153 -2.61 -19.73 10.98
N ALA A 154 -3.45 -20.66 11.35
CA ALA A 154 -3.36 -22.06 10.94
C ALA A 154 -4.58 -22.41 10.08
N ASN A 155 -4.34 -22.89 8.87
CA ASN A 155 -5.38 -23.31 7.93
C ASN A 155 -5.22 -24.81 7.63
N TYR A 156 -6.16 -25.62 8.11
CA TYR A 156 -6.17 -27.06 7.87
C TYR A 156 -7.25 -27.45 6.87
N ARG A 157 -6.84 -28.12 5.80
CA ARG A 157 -7.74 -28.59 4.74
C ARG A 157 -8.25 -29.98 5.02
N ILE A 158 -9.54 -30.10 5.34
CA ILE A 158 -10.23 -31.37 5.57
C ILE A 158 -10.93 -31.75 4.25
N ASN A 159 -10.74 -32.97 3.75
CA ASN A 159 -11.43 -33.51 2.56
C ASN A 159 -11.27 -32.69 1.24
N MET A 160 -10.10 -32.64 0.70
CA MET A 160 -9.98 -32.28 -0.73
C MET A 160 -10.44 -33.48 -1.58
N LYS A 161 -11.68 -33.46 -2.06
CA LYS A 161 -12.06 -34.30 -3.20
C LYS A 161 -11.16 -33.93 -4.36
N LYS A 162 -10.35 -34.88 -4.85
CA LYS A 162 -9.56 -34.73 -6.08
C LYS A 162 -10.50 -34.22 -7.16
N GLN A 163 -10.27 -33.01 -7.67
CA GLN A 163 -10.99 -32.54 -8.86
C GLN A 163 -10.69 -33.53 -9.96
N ARG A 164 -11.69 -34.37 -10.33
CA ARG A 164 -11.59 -35.23 -11.51
C ARG A 164 -11.38 -34.30 -12.69
N GLY A 165 -10.23 -34.41 -13.33
CA GLY A 165 -9.95 -33.73 -14.57
C GLY A 165 -11.13 -33.99 -15.54
N ARG A 166 -11.75 -32.89 -15.98
CA ARG A 166 -12.76 -32.92 -17.00
C ARG A 166 -12.05 -33.39 -18.28
N SER A 167 -12.17 -34.70 -18.58
CA SER A 167 -11.73 -35.24 -19.87
C SER A 167 -12.54 -34.50 -20.94
N VAL A 168 -11.89 -33.67 -21.73
CA VAL A 168 -12.43 -33.15 -22.96
C VAL A 168 -12.62 -34.38 -23.84
N ARG A 169 -13.85 -34.88 -23.94
CA ARG A 169 -14.23 -35.81 -25.01
C ARG A 169 -14.11 -35.04 -26.31
N SER A 170 -13.03 -35.30 -27.03
CA SER A 170 -12.95 -35.06 -28.46
C SER A 170 -14.00 -35.95 -29.11
N SER A 171 -15.12 -35.37 -29.48
CA SER A 171 -16.03 -35.98 -30.46
C SER A 171 -15.49 -35.65 -31.84
N GLY A 172 -14.54 -36.44 -32.30
CA GLY A 172 -14.32 -36.66 -33.71
C GLY A 172 -15.33 -37.71 -34.15
N ASP A 173 -15.84 -37.51 -35.32
CA ASP A 173 -16.52 -38.36 -36.29
C ASP A 173 -17.94 -37.91 -36.63
N GLY A 174 -18.07 -37.60 -37.87
CA GLY A 174 -19.30 -37.36 -38.59
C GLY A 174 -19.00 -37.10 -40.04
N GLU A 175 -18.61 -38.18 -40.73
CA GLU A 175 -18.75 -38.30 -42.21
C GLU A 175 -20.17 -37.89 -42.65
N PHE A 176 -20.26 -37.11 -43.67
CA PHE A 176 -20.91 -37.26 -44.99
C PHE A 176 -20.85 -35.93 -45.72
#